data_d9912680f491f3aff6c60c24c9a0a578
#
_entry.id   d9912680f491f3aff6c60c24c9a0a578
#
_cell.length_a   1.000
_cell.length_b   1.000
_cell.length_c   1.000
_cell.angle_alpha   90.00
_cell.angle_beta   90.00
_cell.angle_gamma   90.00
#
_symmetry.space_group_name_H-M   'P 1'
#
loop_
_entity.id
_entity.type
_entity.pdbx_description
1 polymer ?
#
loop_
_entity_poly.entity_id
_entity_poly.type
_entity_poly.pdbx_seq_one_letter_code
_entity_poly.pdbx_strand_id
1 'polypeptide(L)'
;MKPAVQRMLDLVYPPRCPFCGQVLGPLTECPDCAAQLHRLVLRPPHLPETEFHIDNLGRAAALYRYKGLARGGVLRFKKGGHPDAARWFGAQMATLFGCDFAAAYGTMQAERLPLAPADLIVPAPSSHRRTWQPARLLAIRLSRATGVPWQDVLKKMPGREPQEGLNGKDRLRNARGAVGVVRQQPVAGRRILLVDDVITTGGTANECARVLLRAGALSVDLVCIAASFPGRDDI
;
A
#
# COMPACT_ATOMS: atom_id res chain seq x y z
N MET A 1 -15.19 15.87 7.99
CA MET A 1 -16.48 16.11 7.31
C MET A 1 -17.59 15.83 8.33
N LYS A 2 -18.64 16.68 8.43
CA LYS A 2 -19.71 16.49 9.41
C LYS A 2 -20.49 15.20 9.05
N PRO A 3 -20.92 14.37 10.03
CA PRO A 3 -21.58 13.07 9.78
C PRO A 3 -22.86 13.19 8.94
N ALA A 4 -23.57 14.31 9.01
CA ALA A 4 -24.76 14.53 8.19
C ALA A 4 -24.43 14.67 6.68
N VAL A 5 -23.37 15.36 6.34
CA VAL A 5 -22.91 15.53 4.94
C VAL A 5 -22.46 14.18 4.35
N GLN A 6 -21.80 13.35 5.17
CA GLN A 6 -21.40 12.01 4.74
C GLN A 6 -22.63 11.15 4.44
N ARG A 7 -23.66 11.17 5.29
CA ARG A 7 -24.91 10.41 5.05
C ARG A 7 -25.64 10.84 3.77
N MET A 8 -25.66 12.14 3.45
CA MET A 8 -26.23 12.62 2.19
C MET A 8 -25.42 12.16 0.97
N LEU A 9 -24.09 12.18 1.08
CA LEU A 9 -23.23 11.68 0.01
C LEU A 9 -23.38 10.17 -0.18
N ASP A 10 -23.54 9.41 0.89
CA ASP A 10 -23.74 7.95 0.84
C ASP A 10 -25.09 7.55 0.21
N LEU A 11 -26.09 8.45 0.18
CA LEU A 11 -27.35 8.23 -0.55
C LEU A 11 -27.16 8.34 -2.07
N VAL A 12 -26.30 9.26 -2.53
CA VAL A 12 -26.07 9.48 -3.98
C VAL A 12 -24.93 8.59 -4.48
N TYR A 13 -23.90 8.39 -3.64
CA TYR A 13 -22.72 7.56 -3.90
C TYR A 13 -22.55 6.54 -2.78
N PRO A 14 -23.37 5.48 -2.76
CA PRO A 14 -23.28 4.49 -1.69
C PRO A 14 -21.92 3.80 -1.68
N PRO A 15 -21.37 3.52 -0.48
CA PRO A 15 -20.10 2.82 -0.35
C PRO A 15 -20.18 1.47 -1.04
N ARG A 16 -19.13 1.10 -1.77
CA ARG A 16 -19.04 -0.14 -2.53
C ARG A 16 -17.91 -1.01 -2.03
N CYS A 17 -18.11 -2.30 -2.11
CA CYS A 17 -17.06 -3.28 -1.83
C CYS A 17 -15.85 -3.06 -2.76
N PRO A 18 -14.64 -2.89 -2.22
CA PRO A 18 -13.45 -2.69 -3.05
C PRO A 18 -13.11 -3.91 -3.92
N PHE A 19 -13.65 -5.08 -3.56
CA PHE A 19 -13.33 -6.34 -4.23
C PHE A 19 -14.35 -6.75 -5.30
N CYS A 20 -15.64 -6.75 -5.00
CA CYS A 20 -16.69 -7.15 -5.96
C CYS A 20 -17.46 -5.96 -6.56
N GLY A 21 -17.42 -4.79 -5.94
CA GLY A 21 -18.13 -3.60 -6.39
C GLY A 21 -19.61 -3.53 -5.96
N GLN A 22 -20.12 -4.53 -5.24
CA GLN A 22 -21.49 -4.49 -4.69
C GLN A 22 -21.66 -3.31 -3.72
N VAL A 23 -22.83 -2.72 -3.71
CA VAL A 23 -23.21 -1.67 -2.75
C VAL A 23 -23.27 -2.29 -1.36
N LEU A 24 -22.56 -1.68 -0.40
CA LEU A 24 -22.49 -2.18 0.97
C LEU A 24 -23.67 -1.73 1.84
N GLY A 25 -24.35 -0.62 1.47
CA GLY A 25 -25.37 -0.03 2.31
C GLY A 25 -24.84 0.29 3.71
N PRO A 26 -25.44 -0.23 4.78
CA PRO A 26 -24.97 -0.02 6.17
C PRO A 26 -23.78 -0.90 6.56
N LEU A 27 -23.37 -1.86 5.71
CA LEU A 27 -22.31 -2.79 6.01
C LEU A 27 -20.92 -2.12 5.84
N THR A 28 -19.99 -2.48 6.71
CA THR A 28 -18.60 -2.03 6.62
C THR A 28 -17.75 -2.90 5.68
N GLU A 29 -18.20 -4.16 5.47
CA GLU A 29 -17.57 -5.11 4.54
C GLU A 29 -18.61 -5.98 3.84
N CYS A 30 -18.25 -6.56 2.72
CA CYS A 30 -19.09 -7.48 1.97
C CYS A 30 -18.94 -8.90 2.55
N PRO A 31 -20.01 -9.54 3.05
CA PRO A 31 -19.90 -10.87 3.66
C PRO A 31 -19.34 -11.93 2.70
N ASP A 32 -19.74 -11.88 1.42
CA ASP A 32 -19.29 -12.85 0.40
C ASP A 32 -17.78 -12.71 0.11
N CYS A 33 -17.28 -11.46 0.15
CA CYS A 33 -15.87 -11.19 -0.06
C CYS A 33 -15.04 -11.48 1.18
N ALA A 34 -15.54 -11.20 2.37
CA ALA A 34 -14.82 -11.39 3.62
C ALA A 34 -14.39 -12.85 3.82
N ALA A 35 -15.28 -13.82 3.57
CA ALA A 35 -14.98 -15.24 3.68
C ALA A 35 -13.87 -15.70 2.74
N GLN A 36 -13.83 -15.16 1.51
CA GLN A 36 -12.79 -15.48 0.53
C GLN A 36 -11.47 -14.77 0.84
N LEU A 37 -11.53 -13.50 1.27
CA LEU A 37 -10.35 -12.70 1.64
C LEU A 37 -9.63 -13.30 2.83
N HIS A 38 -10.34 -13.88 3.80
CA HIS A 38 -9.73 -14.52 4.95
C HIS A 38 -8.66 -15.56 4.57
N ARG A 39 -8.84 -16.29 3.45
CA ARG A 39 -7.86 -17.26 2.92
C ARG A 39 -6.66 -16.61 2.23
N LEU A 40 -6.77 -15.33 1.89
CA LEU A 40 -5.73 -14.57 1.19
C LEU A 40 -4.95 -13.65 2.13
N VAL A 41 -5.39 -13.48 3.38
CA VAL A 41 -4.66 -12.71 4.39
C VAL A 41 -3.31 -13.35 4.66
N LEU A 42 -2.26 -12.53 4.63
CA LEU A 42 -0.92 -12.96 4.99
C LEU A 42 -0.80 -13.08 6.52
N ARG A 43 -0.37 -14.25 6.96
CA ARG A 43 -0.12 -14.56 8.38
C ARG A 43 1.17 -15.34 8.51
N PRO A 44 2.24 -14.75 9.06
CA PRO A 44 2.39 -13.34 9.42
C PRO A 44 2.37 -12.42 8.18
N PRO A 45 2.01 -11.14 8.32
CA PRO A 45 1.98 -10.18 7.21
C PRO A 45 3.38 -9.72 6.77
N HIS A 46 4.44 -10.14 7.45
CA HIS A 46 5.84 -9.87 7.09
C HIS A 46 6.22 -10.52 5.77
N LEU A 47 6.97 -9.77 4.97
CA LEU A 47 7.52 -10.23 3.72
C LEU A 47 8.97 -10.69 3.94
N PRO A 48 9.30 -11.96 3.66
CA PRO A 48 10.65 -12.47 3.85
C PRO A 48 11.63 -11.92 2.80
N GLU A 49 12.81 -11.52 3.24
CA GLU A 49 13.89 -11.06 2.35
C GLU A 49 14.35 -12.13 1.36
N THR A 50 14.16 -13.39 1.69
CA THR A 50 14.50 -14.53 0.81
C THR A 50 13.63 -14.61 -0.45
N GLU A 51 12.43 -14.01 -0.44
CA GLU A 51 11.49 -14.03 -1.56
C GLU A 51 11.39 -12.67 -2.28
N PHE A 52 11.80 -11.58 -1.61
CA PHE A 52 11.72 -10.22 -2.12
C PHE A 52 13.09 -9.54 -2.02
N HIS A 53 13.45 -8.79 -3.05
CA HIS A 53 14.66 -7.95 -3.00
C HIS A 53 14.36 -6.65 -2.25
N ILE A 54 14.54 -6.68 -0.94
CA ILE A 54 14.18 -5.60 -0.01
C ILE A 54 15.33 -5.23 0.94
N ASP A 55 16.58 -5.46 0.52
CA ASP A 55 17.80 -5.30 1.34
C ASP A 55 17.97 -3.91 1.97
N ASN A 56 17.36 -2.87 1.39
CA ASN A 56 17.39 -1.51 1.93
C ASN A 56 16.17 -1.18 2.80
N LEU A 57 15.25 -2.12 2.99
CA LEU A 57 14.10 -1.96 3.87
C LEU A 57 14.40 -2.56 5.24
N GLY A 58 13.95 -1.89 6.30
CA GLY A 58 14.00 -2.44 7.65
C GLY A 58 12.98 -3.56 7.82
N ARG A 59 11.74 -3.27 7.46
CA ARG A 59 10.62 -4.23 7.49
C ARG A 59 9.71 -4.00 6.29
N ALA A 60 9.10 -5.07 5.81
CA ALA A 60 8.10 -5.02 4.77
C ALA A 60 6.89 -5.85 5.17
N ALA A 61 5.69 -5.31 4.97
CA ALA A 61 4.44 -5.99 5.29
C ALA A 61 3.38 -5.79 4.21
N ALA A 62 2.53 -6.79 4.01
CA ALA A 62 1.37 -6.71 3.14
C ALA A 62 0.16 -7.38 3.78
N LEU A 63 -1.05 -6.91 3.44
CA LEU A 63 -2.29 -7.47 3.97
C LEU A 63 -2.60 -8.83 3.33
N TYR A 64 -2.46 -8.93 2.01
CA TYR A 64 -2.96 -10.08 1.25
C TYR A 64 -1.93 -10.68 0.30
N ARG A 65 -2.12 -11.95 -0.04
CA ARG A 65 -1.56 -12.53 -1.25
C ARG A 65 -2.19 -11.89 -2.48
N TYR A 66 -1.38 -11.49 -3.46
CA TYR A 66 -1.84 -10.88 -4.71
C TYR A 66 -2.43 -11.93 -5.67
N LYS A 67 -3.54 -12.56 -5.26
CA LYS A 67 -4.21 -13.64 -5.98
C LYS A 67 -5.73 -13.47 -5.92
N GLY A 68 -6.45 -14.06 -6.87
CA GLY A 68 -7.90 -14.16 -6.86
C GLY A 68 -8.59 -12.83 -6.56
N LEU A 69 -9.42 -12.81 -5.53
CA LEU A 69 -10.24 -11.66 -5.14
C LEU A 69 -9.39 -10.44 -4.74
N ALA A 70 -8.27 -10.64 -4.02
CA ALA A 70 -7.38 -9.55 -3.61
C ALA A 70 -6.75 -8.88 -4.85
N ARG A 71 -6.28 -9.68 -5.83
CA ARG A 71 -5.79 -9.15 -7.12
C ARG A 71 -6.86 -8.35 -7.85
N GLY A 72 -8.08 -8.87 -7.92
CA GLY A 72 -9.22 -8.18 -8.53
C GLY A 72 -9.50 -6.83 -7.89
N GLY A 73 -9.52 -6.76 -6.56
CA GLY A 73 -9.73 -5.53 -5.78
C GLY A 73 -8.64 -4.49 -6.03
N VAL A 74 -7.37 -4.90 -6.00
CA VAL A 74 -6.24 -4.00 -6.27
C VAL A 74 -6.26 -3.49 -7.71
N LEU A 75 -6.55 -4.35 -8.70
CA LEU A 75 -6.65 -3.91 -10.10
C LEU A 75 -7.79 -2.91 -10.31
N ARG A 76 -8.94 -3.11 -9.66
CA ARG A 76 -10.07 -2.18 -9.67
C ARG A 76 -9.66 -0.85 -9.05
N PHE A 77 -8.98 -0.87 -7.90
CA PHE A 77 -8.45 0.31 -7.25
C PHE A 77 -7.46 1.07 -8.15
N LYS A 78 -6.54 0.37 -8.81
CA LYS A 78 -5.56 0.96 -9.75
C LYS A 78 -6.22 1.65 -10.94
N LYS A 79 -7.39 1.20 -11.38
CA LYS A 79 -8.13 1.79 -12.51
C LYS A 79 -8.95 3.03 -12.14
N GLY A 80 -8.95 3.45 -10.89
CA GLY A 80 -9.64 4.67 -10.47
C GLY A 80 -11.13 4.51 -10.19
N GLY A 81 -11.61 3.27 -10.02
CA GLY A 81 -13.04 3.00 -9.95
C GLY A 81 -13.76 3.49 -8.69
N HIS A 82 -13.07 3.57 -7.52
CA HIS A 82 -13.74 3.88 -6.26
C HIS A 82 -12.83 4.54 -5.21
N PRO A 83 -13.09 5.81 -4.84
CA PRO A 83 -12.40 6.49 -3.73
C PRO A 83 -12.53 5.76 -2.39
N ASP A 84 -13.64 5.05 -2.19
CA ASP A 84 -13.90 4.26 -0.97
C ASP A 84 -12.91 3.12 -0.78
N ALA A 85 -12.40 2.54 -1.88
CA ALA A 85 -11.36 1.52 -1.81
C ALA A 85 -10.09 2.04 -1.10
N ALA A 86 -9.68 3.29 -1.38
CA ALA A 86 -8.55 3.90 -0.68
C ALA A 86 -8.81 4.05 0.82
N ARG A 87 -10.05 4.40 1.20
CA ARG A 87 -10.46 4.50 2.61
C ARG A 87 -10.39 3.15 3.30
N TRP A 88 -10.95 2.13 2.65
CA TRP A 88 -10.97 0.77 3.19
C TRP A 88 -9.55 0.19 3.31
N PHE A 89 -8.76 0.20 2.22
CA PHE A 89 -7.39 -0.31 2.24
C PHE A 89 -6.50 0.46 3.23
N GLY A 90 -6.63 1.79 3.30
CA GLY A 90 -5.86 2.60 4.23
C GLY A 90 -6.18 2.27 5.70
N ALA A 91 -7.45 2.01 6.03
CA ALA A 91 -7.85 1.56 7.36
C ALA A 91 -7.26 0.18 7.70
N GLN A 92 -7.33 -0.78 6.76
CA GLN A 92 -6.73 -2.10 6.95
C GLN A 92 -5.21 -2.04 7.09
N MET A 93 -4.53 -1.23 6.28
CA MET A 93 -3.08 -1.05 6.41
C MET A 93 -2.68 -0.42 7.74
N ALA A 94 -3.52 0.46 8.30
CA ALA A 94 -3.27 1.07 9.61
C ALA A 94 -3.25 0.03 10.74
N THR A 95 -3.96 -1.08 10.62
CA THR A 95 -3.95 -2.15 11.64
C THR A 95 -2.56 -2.79 11.79
N LEU A 96 -1.74 -2.73 10.74
CA LEU A 96 -0.36 -3.23 10.77
C LEU A 96 0.57 -2.37 11.64
N PHE A 97 0.13 -1.18 12.06
CA PHE A 97 0.90 -0.24 12.92
C PHE A 97 0.55 -0.32 14.41
N GLY A 98 -0.19 -1.32 14.86
CA GLY A 98 -0.57 -1.42 16.27
C GLY A 98 -1.55 -0.34 16.74
N CYS A 99 -2.17 0.41 15.83
CA CYS A 99 -3.30 1.26 16.15
C CYS A 99 -4.49 0.36 16.47
N ASP A 100 -5.15 0.57 17.62
CA ASP A 100 -6.35 -0.18 18.01
C ASP A 100 -7.57 0.15 17.12
N PHE A 101 -7.46 -0.17 15.84
CA PHE A 101 -8.57 -0.08 14.89
C PHE A 101 -9.54 -1.28 14.98
N ALA A 102 -9.23 -2.29 15.81
CA ALA A 102 -10.12 -3.43 16.05
C ALA A 102 -11.50 -2.99 16.58
N ALA A 103 -11.59 -1.87 17.28
CA ALA A 103 -12.85 -1.31 17.76
C ALA A 103 -13.74 -0.73 16.64
N ALA A 104 -13.18 -0.40 15.48
CA ALA A 104 -13.93 0.25 14.40
C ALA A 104 -14.38 -0.70 13.28
N TYR A 105 -13.76 -1.89 13.11
CA TYR A 105 -13.95 -2.72 11.92
C TYR A 105 -13.98 -4.23 12.16
N GLY A 106 -14.58 -4.69 13.27
CA GLY A 106 -14.82 -6.13 13.48
C GLY A 106 -13.53 -6.98 13.47
N THR A 107 -13.53 -7.98 14.26
CA THR A 107 -12.52 -8.96 14.63
C THR A 107 -11.66 -9.53 13.51
N MET A 108 -10.72 -8.78 12.95
CA MET A 108 -9.47 -9.35 12.48
C MET A 108 -8.42 -9.11 13.56
N GLN A 109 -8.19 -10.10 14.41
CA GLN A 109 -6.99 -10.15 15.24
C GLN A 109 -5.79 -10.29 14.29
N ALA A 110 -5.31 -9.15 13.79
CA ALA A 110 -3.97 -9.08 13.23
C ALA A 110 -3.02 -9.32 14.40
N GLU A 111 -2.24 -10.39 14.36
CA GLU A 111 -1.05 -10.48 15.20
C GLU A 111 -0.29 -9.18 14.99
N ARG A 112 -0.17 -8.40 16.08
CA ARG A 112 0.42 -7.07 16.07
C ARG A 112 1.85 -7.18 15.57
N LEU A 113 2.09 -6.70 14.36
CA LEU A 113 3.44 -6.41 13.97
C LEU A 113 3.74 -4.98 14.37
N PRO A 114 4.65 -4.78 15.30
CA PRO A 114 5.18 -3.45 15.50
C PRO A 114 6.08 -3.11 14.31
N LEU A 115 5.50 -2.58 13.23
CA LEU A 115 6.29 -1.69 12.38
C LEU A 115 6.81 -0.59 13.31
N ALA A 116 8.09 -0.26 13.21
CA ALA A 116 8.66 0.79 14.03
C ALA A 116 7.85 2.07 13.85
N PRO A 117 7.66 2.89 14.89
CA PRO A 117 6.95 4.14 14.75
C PRO A 117 7.59 4.97 13.64
N ALA A 118 6.78 5.39 12.66
CA ALA A 118 7.24 6.21 11.55
C ALA A 118 7.03 7.70 11.84
N ASP A 119 7.94 8.53 11.35
CA ASP A 119 7.88 9.99 11.49
C ASP A 119 7.30 10.65 10.24
N LEU A 120 7.32 9.93 9.10
CA LEU A 120 6.82 10.41 7.82
C LEU A 120 6.33 9.25 6.94
N ILE A 121 5.17 9.39 6.35
CA ILE A 121 4.63 8.48 5.32
C ILE A 121 5.02 9.03 3.95
N VAL A 122 5.59 8.17 3.11
CA VAL A 122 6.02 8.51 1.74
C VAL A 122 5.37 7.54 0.76
N PRO A 123 4.55 8.00 -0.21
CA PRO A 123 4.04 7.14 -1.26
C PRO A 123 5.12 6.76 -2.26
N ALA A 124 5.10 5.52 -2.75
CA ALA A 124 5.89 5.10 -3.90
C ALA A 124 5.50 5.93 -5.13
N PRO A 125 6.46 6.34 -5.98
CA PRO A 125 6.18 7.23 -7.07
C PRO A 125 5.46 6.52 -8.22
N SER A 126 4.37 7.11 -8.69
CA SER A 126 3.68 6.68 -9.91
C SER A 126 4.22 7.36 -11.16
N SER A 127 3.88 6.87 -12.37
CA SER A 127 4.19 7.60 -13.61
C SER A 127 3.43 8.94 -13.65
N HIS A 128 4.08 10.03 -14.08
CA HIS A 128 3.50 11.37 -14.16
C HIS A 128 2.25 11.48 -15.02
N ARG A 129 2.00 10.50 -15.90
CA ARG A 129 0.84 10.47 -16.82
C ARG A 129 -0.45 9.99 -16.16
N ARG A 130 -0.42 9.53 -14.91
CA ARG A 130 -1.62 9.04 -14.22
C ARG A 130 -2.23 10.11 -13.34
N THR A 131 -3.46 10.51 -13.63
CA THR A 131 -4.28 11.35 -12.75
C THR A 131 -4.65 10.64 -11.46
N TRP A 132 -4.79 9.33 -11.50
CA TRP A 132 -5.08 8.47 -10.37
C TRP A 132 -3.79 7.84 -9.83
N GLN A 133 -3.43 8.15 -8.58
CA GLN A 133 -2.19 7.70 -7.93
C GLN A 133 -2.50 6.86 -6.68
N PRO A 134 -2.60 5.53 -6.81
CA PRO A 134 -3.01 4.63 -5.72
C PRO A 134 -2.18 4.79 -4.45
N ALA A 135 -0.86 4.72 -4.53
CA ALA A 135 0.03 4.84 -3.37
C ALA A 135 -0.15 6.18 -2.63
N ARG A 136 -0.35 7.29 -3.36
CA ARG A 136 -0.61 8.60 -2.76
C ARG A 136 -1.95 8.64 -2.02
N LEU A 137 -2.99 8.05 -2.60
CA LEU A 137 -4.29 7.96 -1.94
C LEU A 137 -4.23 7.12 -0.66
N LEU A 138 -3.50 6.01 -0.69
CA LEU A 138 -3.25 5.17 0.48
C LEU A 138 -2.48 5.95 1.54
N ALA A 139 -1.41 6.67 1.18
CA ALA A 139 -0.63 7.50 2.10
C ALA A 139 -1.49 8.56 2.79
N ILE A 140 -2.37 9.25 2.05
CA ILE A 140 -3.33 10.22 2.61
C ILE A 140 -4.27 9.55 3.63
N ARG A 141 -4.80 8.38 3.31
CA ARG A 141 -5.73 7.66 4.19
C ARG A 141 -5.04 7.10 5.43
N LEU A 142 -3.85 6.56 5.25
CA LEU A 142 -3.03 6.05 6.34
C LEU A 142 -2.59 7.19 7.28
N SER A 143 -2.17 8.32 6.73
CA SER A 143 -1.86 9.52 7.52
C SER A 143 -3.04 9.98 8.39
N ARG A 144 -4.24 9.98 7.84
CA ARG A 144 -5.47 10.34 8.60
C ARG A 144 -5.79 9.33 9.70
N ALA A 145 -5.48 8.07 9.48
CA ALA A 145 -5.76 6.99 10.41
C ALA A 145 -4.75 6.92 11.56
N THR A 146 -3.47 7.23 11.28
CA THR A 146 -2.35 7.10 12.23
C THR A 146 -1.92 8.42 12.86
N GLY A 147 -2.31 9.57 12.29
CA GLY A 147 -1.80 10.90 12.67
C GLY A 147 -0.39 11.20 12.13
N VAL A 148 0.30 10.24 11.51
CA VAL A 148 1.64 10.45 10.94
C VAL A 148 1.53 11.32 9.68
N PRO A 149 2.30 12.39 9.51
CA PRO A 149 2.26 13.24 8.33
C PRO A 149 2.73 12.47 7.08
N TRP A 150 2.24 12.87 5.91
CA TRP A 150 2.66 12.31 4.64
C TRP A 150 3.20 13.38 3.69
N GLN A 151 4.13 13.01 2.79
CA GLN A 151 4.65 13.91 1.75
C GLN A 151 5.09 13.15 0.49
N ASP A 152 4.86 13.76 -0.68
CA ASP A 152 5.43 13.34 -1.96
C ASP A 152 6.87 13.83 -2.07
N VAL A 153 7.83 12.99 -1.73
CA VAL A 153 9.27 13.31 -1.80
C VAL A 153 9.99 12.51 -2.89
N LEU A 154 9.31 11.54 -3.49
CA LEU A 154 9.86 10.68 -4.54
C LEU A 154 9.27 11.01 -5.91
N LYS A 155 10.06 10.84 -6.96
CA LYS A 155 9.62 10.92 -8.36
C LYS A 155 10.23 9.80 -9.18
N LYS A 156 9.53 9.35 -10.22
CA LYS A 156 10.14 8.51 -11.26
C LYS A 156 11.06 9.35 -12.13
N MET A 157 12.21 8.80 -12.43
CA MET A 157 13.18 9.43 -13.33
C MET A 157 12.81 9.13 -14.79
N PRO A 158 12.90 10.13 -15.69
CA PRO A 158 12.60 9.93 -17.11
C PRO A 158 13.51 8.88 -17.76
N GLY A 159 12.98 8.20 -18.79
CA GLY A 159 13.78 7.27 -19.62
C GLY A 159 13.96 5.86 -19.06
N ARG A 160 13.33 5.53 -17.92
CA ARG A 160 13.36 4.20 -17.30
C ARG A 160 11.96 3.67 -16.98
N GLU A 161 11.04 3.77 -17.94
CA GLU A 161 9.73 3.14 -17.80
C GLU A 161 9.90 1.61 -17.89
N PRO A 162 9.22 0.84 -17.02
CA PRO A 162 9.18 -0.61 -17.14
C PRO A 162 8.54 -0.97 -18.48
N GLN A 163 9.25 -1.67 -19.34
CA GLN A 163 8.63 -2.30 -20.51
C GLN A 163 7.69 -3.39 -20.03
N GLU A 164 6.47 -3.42 -20.55
CA GLU A 164 5.52 -4.50 -20.30
C GLU A 164 6.12 -5.82 -20.79
N GLY A 165 6.02 -6.90 -19.98
CA GLY A 165 6.52 -8.22 -20.35
C GLY A 165 7.89 -8.61 -19.80
N LEU A 166 8.57 -7.76 -19.03
CA LEU A 166 9.87 -8.10 -18.43
C LEU A 166 9.75 -9.20 -17.37
N ASN A 167 10.71 -10.14 -17.39
CA ASN A 167 10.88 -11.14 -16.34
C ASN A 167 11.36 -10.50 -15.01
N GLY A 168 11.37 -11.28 -13.92
CA GLY A 168 11.70 -10.77 -12.58
C GLY A 168 13.11 -10.15 -12.48
N LYS A 169 14.12 -10.74 -13.17
CA LYS A 169 15.51 -10.25 -13.15
C LYS A 169 15.65 -8.91 -13.88
N ASP A 170 14.97 -8.74 -15.00
CA ASP A 170 15.00 -7.49 -15.77
C ASP A 170 14.27 -6.37 -15.05
N ARG A 171 13.19 -6.68 -14.32
CA ARG A 171 12.49 -5.72 -13.45
C ARG A 171 13.40 -5.17 -12.35
N LEU A 172 14.25 -6.02 -11.76
CA LEU A 172 15.22 -5.60 -10.75
C LEU A 172 16.30 -4.67 -11.33
N ARG A 173 16.85 -5.01 -12.49
CA ARG A 173 17.85 -4.19 -13.17
C ARG A 173 17.29 -2.82 -13.56
N ASN A 174 16.06 -2.78 -14.06
CA ASN A 174 15.39 -1.55 -14.48
C ASN A 174 14.95 -0.67 -13.30
N ALA A 175 14.79 -1.23 -12.09
CA ALA A 175 14.45 -0.46 -10.90
C ALA A 175 15.58 0.47 -10.45
N ARG A 176 16.86 0.10 -10.65
CA ARG A 176 18.02 0.92 -10.26
C ARG A 176 18.08 2.25 -11.02
N GLY A 177 18.09 3.36 -10.28
CA GLY A 177 18.09 4.71 -10.82
C GLY A 177 16.75 5.15 -11.43
N ALA A 178 15.67 4.34 -11.28
CA ALA A 178 14.34 4.69 -11.75
C ALA A 178 13.61 5.67 -10.84
N VAL A 179 14.13 5.91 -9.63
CA VAL A 179 13.54 6.79 -8.61
C VAL A 179 14.54 7.83 -8.15
N GLY A 180 14.08 9.05 -7.94
CA GLY A 180 14.86 10.14 -7.34
C GLY A 180 14.09 10.84 -6.22
N VAL A 181 14.81 11.50 -5.31
CA VAL A 181 14.25 12.33 -4.25
C VAL A 181 14.10 13.75 -4.77
N VAL A 182 12.89 14.32 -4.61
CA VAL A 182 12.58 15.70 -5.06
C VAL A 182 12.94 16.72 -3.98
N ARG A 183 12.77 16.34 -2.70
CA ARG A 183 13.04 17.19 -1.54
C ARG A 183 13.73 16.37 -0.46
N GLN A 184 14.94 16.75 -0.09
CA GLN A 184 15.74 16.03 0.92
C GLN A 184 15.34 16.42 2.35
N GLN A 185 15.07 17.69 2.62
CA GLN A 185 14.81 18.21 3.97
C GLN A 185 13.74 17.45 4.77
N PRO A 186 12.59 17.05 4.17
CA PRO A 186 11.57 16.32 4.93
C PRO A 186 11.98 14.89 5.31
N VAL A 187 13.06 14.35 4.73
CA VAL A 187 13.48 12.95 4.86
C VAL A 187 14.58 12.79 5.91
N ALA A 188 15.50 13.76 5.97
CA ALA A 188 16.70 13.67 6.82
C ALA A 188 16.33 13.48 8.31
N GLY A 189 16.98 12.50 8.95
CA GLY A 189 16.80 12.20 10.37
C GLY A 189 15.45 11.58 10.74
N ARG A 190 14.65 11.10 9.76
CA ARG A 190 13.31 10.54 9.99
C ARG A 190 13.24 9.04 9.68
N ARG A 191 12.39 8.35 10.42
CA ARG A 191 11.93 6.99 10.12
C ARG A 191 10.80 7.09 9.11
N ILE A 192 10.97 6.47 7.96
CA ILE A 192 10.05 6.57 6.83
C ILE A 192 9.19 5.32 6.73
N LEU A 193 7.89 5.52 6.52
CA LEU A 193 6.99 4.49 6.05
C LEU A 193 6.71 4.69 4.58
N LEU A 194 7.29 3.83 3.76
CA LEU A 194 6.99 3.74 2.34
C LEU A 194 5.65 3.02 2.14
N VAL A 195 4.79 3.58 1.30
CA VAL A 195 3.47 3.01 0.99
C VAL A 195 3.39 2.70 -0.50
N ASP A 196 3.01 1.46 -0.83
CA ASP A 196 2.73 1.05 -2.21
C ASP A 196 1.43 0.25 -2.27
N ASP A 197 0.91 -0.02 -3.46
CA ASP A 197 -0.28 -0.85 -3.65
C ASP A 197 0.06 -2.34 -3.70
N VAL A 198 1.08 -2.73 -4.46
CA VAL A 198 1.52 -4.14 -4.62
C VAL A 198 3.03 -4.24 -4.68
N ILE A 199 3.58 -5.13 -3.88
CA ILE A 199 4.95 -5.58 -4.07
C ILE A 199 4.98 -6.88 -4.91
N THR A 200 5.89 -6.95 -5.87
CA THR A 200 6.15 -8.14 -6.69
C THR A 200 7.56 -8.67 -6.41
N THR A 201 8.57 -8.17 -7.08
CA THR A 201 9.97 -8.53 -6.84
C THR A 201 10.65 -7.72 -5.74
N GLY A 202 10.02 -6.64 -5.30
CA GLY A 202 10.61 -5.69 -4.34
C GLY A 202 11.51 -4.61 -4.96
N GLY A 203 11.89 -4.74 -6.23
CA GLY A 203 12.89 -3.84 -6.85
C GLY A 203 12.55 -2.35 -6.76
N THR A 204 11.30 -1.97 -7.02
CA THR A 204 10.86 -0.56 -6.90
C THR A 204 10.92 -0.08 -5.46
N ALA A 205 10.42 -0.87 -4.51
CA ALA A 205 10.42 -0.53 -3.09
C ALA A 205 11.85 -0.41 -2.56
N ASN A 206 12.71 -1.35 -2.93
CA ASN A 206 14.13 -1.34 -2.56
C ASN A 206 14.87 -0.10 -3.12
N GLU A 207 14.58 0.29 -4.36
CA GLU A 207 15.16 1.51 -4.94
C GLU A 207 14.63 2.77 -4.25
N CYS A 208 13.34 2.83 -3.91
CA CYS A 208 12.77 3.92 -3.09
C CYS A 208 13.48 4.01 -1.74
N ALA A 209 13.66 2.89 -1.04
CA ALA A 209 14.36 2.83 0.24
C ALA A 209 15.82 3.30 0.10
N ARG A 210 16.55 2.81 -0.92
CA ARG A 210 17.93 3.20 -1.18
C ARG A 210 18.10 4.71 -1.37
N VAL A 211 17.21 5.36 -2.13
CA VAL A 211 17.34 6.81 -2.36
C VAL A 211 16.89 7.63 -1.14
N LEU A 212 15.94 7.14 -0.35
CA LEU A 212 15.52 7.76 0.91
C LEU A 212 16.64 7.68 1.97
N LEU A 213 17.28 6.53 2.12
CA LEU A 213 18.43 6.36 3.02
C LEU A 213 19.59 7.26 2.62
N ARG A 214 19.89 7.38 1.31
CA ARG A 214 20.90 8.33 0.81
C ARG A 214 20.52 9.79 1.03
N ALA A 215 19.23 10.11 1.12
CA ALA A 215 18.75 11.44 1.47
C ALA A 215 18.76 11.71 2.99
N GLY A 216 19.26 10.76 3.80
CA GLY A 216 19.45 10.91 5.23
C GLY A 216 18.30 10.32 6.09
N ALA A 217 17.41 9.49 5.54
CA ALA A 217 16.44 8.74 6.35
C ALA A 217 17.16 7.82 7.34
N LEU A 218 16.63 7.70 8.56
CA LEU A 218 17.16 6.78 9.59
C LEU A 218 16.82 5.33 9.28
N SER A 219 15.61 5.10 8.81
CA SER A 219 15.12 3.79 8.38
C SER A 219 13.98 3.95 7.39
N VAL A 220 13.72 2.90 6.62
CA VAL A 220 12.58 2.82 5.69
C VAL A 220 11.89 1.48 5.88
N ASP A 221 10.64 1.50 6.32
CA ASP A 221 9.77 0.35 6.35
C ASP A 221 8.76 0.44 5.20
N LEU A 222 8.23 -0.69 4.74
CA LEU A 222 7.25 -0.77 3.64
C LEU A 222 5.93 -1.35 4.11
N VAL A 223 4.82 -0.77 3.64
CA VAL A 223 3.50 -1.38 3.73
C VAL A 223 2.79 -1.37 2.37
N CYS A 224 2.17 -2.52 2.02
CA CYS A 224 1.42 -2.70 0.78
C CYS A 224 0.04 -3.31 1.03
N ILE A 225 -0.88 -3.17 0.07
CA ILE A 225 -2.14 -3.91 0.09
C ILE A 225 -1.87 -5.40 -0.13
N ALA A 226 -1.03 -5.75 -1.10
CA ALA A 226 -0.81 -7.15 -1.45
C ALA A 226 0.62 -7.43 -1.91
N ALA A 227 1.04 -8.68 -1.73
CA ALA A 227 2.32 -9.20 -2.20
C ALA A 227 2.12 -10.37 -3.16
N SER A 228 2.85 -10.36 -4.28
CA SER A 228 2.91 -11.46 -5.25
C SER A 228 4.14 -12.31 -4.96
N PHE A 229 3.94 -13.57 -4.67
CA PHE A 229 5.01 -14.52 -4.34
C PHE A 229 5.42 -15.28 -5.62
N PRO A 230 6.64 -15.08 -6.14
CA PRO A 230 7.09 -15.77 -7.35
C PRO A 230 7.00 -17.28 -7.21
N GLY A 231 6.36 -17.96 -8.19
CA GLY A 231 6.27 -19.43 -8.23
C GLY A 231 5.24 -20.06 -7.27
N ARG A 232 4.53 -19.29 -6.44
CA ARG A 232 3.48 -19.80 -5.53
C ARG A 232 2.08 -19.27 -5.83
N ASP A 233 1.98 -18.27 -6.70
CA ASP A 233 0.70 -17.63 -7.03
C ASP A 233 0.03 -18.23 -8.27
N ASP A 234 0.69 -19.20 -8.96
CA ASP A 234 0.21 -19.84 -10.18
C ASP A 234 -0.46 -21.22 -9.94
N ILE A 235 -0.68 -21.61 -8.67
CA ILE A 235 -1.35 -22.87 -8.29
C ILE A 235 -2.70 -22.58 -7.65
#